data_6ffb6fd3654d1f90e426909a06e34b19
#
_entry.id   6ffb6fd3654d1f90e426909a06e34b19
#
_cell.length_a   1.000
_cell.length_b   1.000
_cell.length_c   1.000
_cell.angle_alpha   90.00
_cell.angle_beta   90.00
_cell.angle_gamma   90.00
#
_symmetry.space_group_name_H-M   'P 1'
#
loop_
_entity.id
_entity.type
_entity.pdbx_description
1 polymer ?
#
loop_
_entity_poly.entity_id
_entity_poly.type
_entity_poly.pdbx_seq_one_letter_code
_entity_poly.pdbx_strand_id
1 'polypeptide(L)'
;VKVSHLPRCFAIGAAFVSNAIYAQEIGASLDCHLGPHTFIEQLVDEREIDPVPMKVSANSVNAYRLRPNQNLTALGFKVRTVFGFSPNDDMFTQKISEGETPHRVYGVVVMAGKEAVSERIRETGGPATVREVMPLVMTAVICDK
;
A
#
# COMPACT_ATOMS: atom_id res chain seq x y z
N VAL A 1 -38.29 46.24 -45.23
CA VAL A 1 -37.17 45.34 -44.95
C VAL A 1 -37.38 44.74 -43.59
N LYS A 2 -37.74 43.45 -43.50
CA LYS A 2 -37.92 42.71 -42.25
C LYS A 2 -36.58 42.11 -41.88
N VAL A 3 -36.00 42.55 -40.76
CA VAL A 3 -34.81 41.95 -40.13
C VAL A 3 -35.30 40.90 -39.15
N SER A 4 -35.08 39.63 -39.46
CA SER A 4 -35.37 38.49 -38.58
C SER A 4 -34.21 38.29 -37.61
N HIS A 5 -34.45 38.55 -36.32
CA HIS A 5 -33.52 38.18 -35.25
C HIS A 5 -33.72 36.74 -34.91
N LEU A 6 -32.72 35.88 -35.18
CA LEU A 6 -32.62 34.50 -34.69
C LEU A 6 -32.01 34.57 -33.26
N PRO A 7 -32.60 33.90 -32.26
CA PRO A 7 -31.96 33.76 -30.97
C PRO A 7 -30.85 32.70 -31.05
N ARG A 8 -29.63 33.08 -30.69
CA ARG A 8 -28.52 32.15 -30.46
C ARG A 8 -28.75 31.41 -29.15
N CYS A 9 -29.10 30.14 -29.25
CA CYS A 9 -29.06 29.22 -28.08
C CYS A 9 -27.61 28.91 -27.74
N PHE A 10 -27.11 29.47 -26.62
CA PHE A 10 -25.88 29.04 -26.00
C PHE A 10 -26.13 27.73 -25.26
N ALA A 11 -25.67 26.61 -25.81
CA ALA A 11 -25.60 25.37 -25.10
C ALA A 11 -24.41 25.40 -24.13
N ILE A 12 -24.67 25.57 -22.83
CA ILE A 12 -23.66 25.43 -21.79
C ILE A 12 -23.46 23.94 -21.57
N GLY A 13 -22.40 23.40 -22.17
CA GLY A 13 -21.96 22.03 -21.91
C GLY A 13 -21.34 21.94 -20.51
N ALA A 14 -22.06 21.35 -19.57
CA ALA A 14 -21.51 21.00 -18.27
C ALA A 14 -20.51 19.85 -18.46
N ALA A 15 -19.22 20.15 -18.42
CA ALA A 15 -18.19 19.12 -18.37
C ALA A 15 -18.21 18.47 -16.97
N PHE A 16 -18.75 17.25 -16.88
CA PHE A 16 -18.60 16.43 -15.70
C PHE A 16 -17.16 15.95 -15.63
N VAL A 17 -16.37 16.58 -14.76
CA VAL A 17 -15.04 16.07 -14.41
C VAL A 17 -15.28 14.88 -13.49
N SER A 18 -15.26 13.68 -14.06
CA SER A 18 -15.26 12.45 -13.29
C SER A 18 -13.90 12.35 -12.59
N ASN A 19 -13.85 12.62 -11.29
CA ASN A 19 -12.69 12.30 -10.47
C ASN A 19 -12.59 10.78 -10.37
N ALA A 20 -11.87 10.16 -11.30
CA ALA A 20 -11.51 8.77 -11.18
C ALA A 20 -10.55 8.65 -9.99
N ILE A 21 -11.01 8.01 -8.92
CA ILE A 21 -10.14 7.61 -7.79
C ILE A 21 -9.29 6.47 -8.31
N TYR A 22 -8.07 6.78 -8.74
CA TYR A 22 -7.10 5.77 -9.15
C TYR A 22 -6.52 5.12 -7.89
N ALA A 23 -6.59 3.79 -7.83
CA ALA A 23 -5.85 3.03 -6.85
C ALA A 23 -4.35 3.16 -7.15
N GLN A 24 -3.54 3.49 -6.14
CA GLN A 24 -2.10 3.48 -6.28
C GLN A 24 -1.59 2.05 -6.16
N GLU A 25 -0.91 1.56 -7.19
CA GLU A 25 -0.31 0.22 -7.23
C GLU A 25 1.15 0.29 -6.75
N ILE A 26 1.45 -0.40 -5.67
CA ILE A 26 2.79 -0.41 -5.05
C ILE A 26 3.53 -1.75 -5.19
N GLY A 27 3.04 -2.65 -6.04
CA GLY A 27 3.66 -3.97 -6.23
C GLY A 27 5.11 -3.91 -6.69
N ALA A 28 5.52 -2.89 -7.45
CA ALA A 28 6.91 -2.70 -7.85
C ALA A 28 7.86 -2.51 -6.66
N SER A 29 7.40 -1.92 -5.57
CA SER A 29 8.18 -1.75 -4.33
C SER A 29 8.39 -3.05 -3.56
N LEU A 30 7.68 -4.11 -3.93
CA LEU A 30 7.79 -5.45 -3.35
C LEU A 30 8.75 -6.36 -4.14
N ASP A 31 9.63 -5.78 -4.95
CA ASP A 31 10.78 -6.45 -5.56
C ASP A 31 11.91 -6.70 -4.55
N CYS A 32 11.76 -6.23 -3.31
CA CYS A 32 12.66 -6.35 -2.18
C CYS A 32 14.03 -5.66 -2.37
N HIS A 33 14.14 -4.70 -3.29
CA HIS A 33 15.35 -3.89 -3.45
C HIS A 33 15.38 -2.69 -2.49
N LEU A 34 14.24 -2.17 -2.08
CA LEU A 34 14.13 -1.11 -1.10
C LEU A 34 14.49 -1.60 0.30
N GLY A 35 14.93 -0.68 1.15
CA GLY A 35 15.01 -0.93 2.59
C GLY A 35 13.67 -0.59 3.27
N PRO A 36 13.43 -1.08 4.50
CA PRO A 36 12.23 -0.77 5.26
C PRO A 36 12.00 0.73 5.46
N HIS A 37 13.06 1.47 5.76
CA HIS A 37 13.00 2.94 5.93
C HIS A 37 12.45 3.62 4.68
N THR A 38 13.10 3.42 3.55
CA THR A 38 12.72 4.04 2.29
C THR A 38 11.29 3.67 1.87
N PHE A 39 10.91 2.40 2.05
CA PHE A 39 9.57 1.94 1.73
C PHE A 39 8.49 2.64 2.55
N ILE A 40 8.68 2.74 3.87
CA ILE A 40 7.71 3.41 4.75
C ILE A 40 7.73 4.93 4.54
N GLU A 41 8.90 5.55 4.43
CA GLU A 41 9.05 6.99 4.20
C GLU A 41 8.31 7.44 2.94
N GLN A 42 8.46 6.74 1.83
CA GLN A 42 7.75 7.04 0.60
C GLN A 42 6.23 7.07 0.79
N LEU A 43 5.68 6.06 1.46
CA LEU A 43 4.23 5.98 1.69
C LEU A 43 3.72 7.04 2.67
N VAL A 44 4.56 7.47 3.62
CA VAL A 44 4.25 8.59 4.52
C VAL A 44 4.26 9.91 3.75
N ASP A 45 5.28 10.16 2.93
CA ASP A 45 5.43 11.39 2.15
C ASP A 45 4.32 11.54 1.11
N GLU A 46 3.91 10.45 0.49
CA GLU A 46 2.78 10.37 -0.43
C GLU A 46 1.41 10.44 0.28
N ARG A 47 1.40 10.48 1.61
CA ARG A 47 0.21 10.53 2.46
C ARG A 47 -0.72 9.32 2.31
N GLU A 48 -0.17 8.19 1.98
CA GLU A 48 -0.91 6.93 1.83
C GLU A 48 -1.18 6.26 3.17
N ILE A 49 -0.23 6.36 4.10
CA ILE A 49 -0.32 5.78 5.44
C ILE A 49 -0.18 6.82 6.54
N ASP A 50 -0.69 6.48 7.73
CA ASP A 50 -0.44 7.25 8.93
C ASP A 50 1.03 7.08 9.36
N PRO A 51 1.79 8.15 9.65
CA PRO A 51 3.18 8.03 10.09
C PRO A 51 3.34 7.37 11.46
N VAL A 52 2.27 7.33 12.26
CA VAL A 52 2.29 6.66 13.56
C VAL A 52 1.81 5.22 13.41
N PRO A 53 2.62 4.22 13.80
CA PRO A 53 2.19 2.83 13.71
C PRO A 53 0.95 2.58 14.59
N MET A 54 -0.03 1.89 14.04
CA MET A 54 -1.22 1.48 14.80
C MET A 54 -0.93 0.31 15.76
N LYS A 55 0.10 -0.45 15.49
CA LYS A 55 0.52 -1.61 16.28
C LYS A 55 2.01 -1.88 16.09
N VAL A 56 2.67 -2.24 17.19
CA VAL A 56 4.03 -2.76 17.18
C VAL A 56 3.98 -4.18 17.74
N SER A 57 4.38 -5.16 16.93
CA SER A 57 4.40 -6.57 17.32
C SER A 57 5.53 -6.88 18.30
N ALA A 58 5.50 -8.05 18.93
CA ALA A 58 6.52 -8.47 19.89
C ALA A 58 7.93 -8.52 19.25
N ASN A 59 8.04 -8.86 17.96
CA ASN A 59 9.28 -8.85 17.18
C ASN A 59 9.62 -7.47 16.57
N SER A 60 9.05 -6.40 17.10
CA SER A 60 9.26 -5.01 16.69
C SER A 60 8.72 -4.64 15.31
N VAL A 61 8.00 -5.48 14.60
CA VAL A 61 7.37 -5.10 13.33
C VAL A 61 6.31 -4.03 13.60
N ASN A 62 6.47 -2.87 12.95
CA ASN A 62 5.56 -1.74 13.03
C ASN A 62 4.51 -1.86 11.91
N ALA A 63 3.24 -1.90 12.27
CA ALA A 63 2.12 -1.95 11.35
C ALA A 63 1.44 -0.59 11.25
N TYR A 64 1.20 -0.15 10.01
CA TYR A 64 0.67 1.18 9.70
C TYR A 64 -0.71 1.07 9.07
N ARG A 65 -1.58 2.00 9.44
CA ARG A 65 -2.92 2.13 8.87
C ARG A 65 -2.85 2.98 7.60
N LEU A 66 -3.61 2.60 6.58
CA LEU A 66 -3.88 3.48 5.46
C LEU A 66 -4.66 4.70 5.95
N ARG A 67 -4.35 5.87 5.40
CA ARG A 67 -5.13 7.08 5.68
C ARG A 67 -6.55 6.96 5.11
N PRO A 68 -7.52 7.64 5.69
CA PRO A 68 -8.88 7.68 5.14
C PRO A 68 -8.87 8.09 3.66
N ASN A 69 -9.72 7.46 2.87
CA ASN A 69 -9.87 7.68 1.43
C ASN A 69 -8.66 7.31 0.56
N GLN A 70 -7.65 6.64 1.11
CA GLN A 70 -6.56 6.06 0.32
C GLN A 70 -6.94 4.66 -0.17
N ASN A 71 -6.56 4.39 -1.41
CA ASN A 71 -6.84 3.11 -2.07
C ASN A 71 -5.54 2.56 -2.65
N LEU A 72 -4.79 1.84 -1.81
CA LEU A 72 -3.58 1.15 -2.21
C LEU A 72 -3.90 -0.24 -2.73
N THR A 73 -3.24 -0.61 -3.81
CA THR A 73 -3.17 -1.99 -4.29
C THR A 73 -1.73 -2.46 -4.37
N ALA A 74 -1.53 -3.75 -4.22
CA ALA A 74 -0.25 -4.40 -4.42
C ALA A 74 -0.48 -5.71 -5.17
N LEU A 75 0.23 -5.90 -6.28
CA LEU A 75 0.06 -7.06 -7.14
C LEU A 75 -1.39 -7.22 -7.66
N GLY A 76 -2.13 -6.12 -7.78
CA GLY A 76 -3.54 -6.10 -8.16
C GLY A 76 -4.53 -6.38 -7.02
N PHE A 77 -4.06 -6.62 -5.79
CA PHE A 77 -4.91 -6.87 -4.63
C PHE A 77 -4.99 -5.64 -3.72
N LYS A 78 -6.13 -5.44 -3.07
CA LYS A 78 -6.33 -4.34 -2.12
C LYS A 78 -5.42 -4.51 -0.91
N VAL A 79 -4.66 -3.46 -0.58
CA VAL A 79 -3.83 -3.42 0.63
C VAL A 79 -4.71 -3.11 1.85
N ARG A 80 -4.51 -3.86 2.92
CA ARG A 80 -5.15 -3.67 4.22
C ARG A 80 -4.25 -2.96 5.22
N THR A 81 -2.98 -3.32 5.22
CA THR A 81 -1.98 -2.86 6.19
C THR A 81 -0.62 -2.83 5.53
N VAL A 82 0.17 -1.85 5.89
CA VAL A 82 1.59 -1.76 5.53
C VAL A 82 2.40 -2.01 6.79
N PHE A 83 3.53 -2.69 6.67
CA PHE A 83 4.41 -2.93 7.82
C PHE A 83 5.88 -2.79 7.47
N GLY A 84 6.68 -2.50 8.47
CA GLY A 84 8.12 -2.41 8.34
C GLY A 84 8.84 -2.41 9.67
N PHE A 85 10.12 -2.76 9.63
CA PHE A 85 11.05 -2.64 10.73
C PHE A 85 12.50 -2.68 10.25
N SER A 86 13.33 -1.85 10.83
CA SER A 86 14.79 -1.91 10.72
C SER A 86 15.42 -1.66 12.08
N PRO A 87 16.34 -2.50 12.54
CA PRO A 87 17.04 -2.26 13.82
C PRO A 87 17.88 -0.97 13.73
N ASN A 88 17.99 -0.27 14.87
CA ASN A 88 18.76 0.99 14.99
C ASN A 88 18.30 2.13 14.07
N ASP A 89 17.03 2.13 13.72
CA ASP A 89 16.38 3.15 12.90
C ASP A 89 15.26 3.82 13.71
N ASP A 90 15.43 5.10 13.99
CA ASP A 90 14.53 5.89 14.85
C ASP A 90 13.12 6.07 14.27
N MET A 91 12.94 5.76 12.98
CA MET A 91 11.63 5.73 12.35
C MET A 91 10.72 4.67 12.97
N PHE A 92 11.31 3.56 13.44
CA PHE A 92 10.56 2.43 13.95
C PHE A 92 10.60 2.34 15.47
N THR A 93 9.46 2.03 16.06
CA THR A 93 9.39 1.68 17.48
C THR A 93 9.93 0.27 17.67
N GLN A 94 10.95 0.14 18.51
CA GLN A 94 11.52 -1.14 18.88
C GLN A 94 10.97 -1.61 20.22
N LYS A 95 10.54 -2.88 20.28
CA LYS A 95 10.22 -3.57 21.51
C LYS A 95 11.39 -4.44 21.92
N ILE A 96 11.70 -4.42 23.22
CA ILE A 96 12.67 -5.34 23.78
C ILE A 96 11.94 -6.67 24.01
N SER A 97 12.28 -7.68 23.19
CA SER A 97 11.87 -9.06 23.43
C SER A 97 13.07 -9.90 23.79
N GLU A 98 12.96 -10.69 24.85
CA GLU A 98 14.01 -11.64 25.18
C GLU A 98 14.05 -12.75 24.12
N GLY A 99 15.19 -12.89 23.42
CA GLY A 99 15.52 -14.05 22.61
C GLY A 99 15.41 -13.93 21.09
N GLU A 100 14.81 -12.89 20.49
CA GLU A 100 14.80 -12.68 19.05
C GLU A 100 15.61 -11.46 18.66
N THR A 101 16.53 -11.66 17.71
CA THR A 101 17.19 -10.53 17.01
C THR A 101 16.20 -9.96 16.01
N PRO A 102 15.85 -8.68 16.09
CA PRO A 102 14.98 -8.05 15.09
C PRO A 102 15.59 -8.11 13.70
N HIS A 103 14.82 -8.55 12.74
CA HIS A 103 15.20 -8.59 11.33
C HIS A 103 14.71 -7.35 10.59
N ARG A 104 15.45 -6.98 9.55
CA ARG A 104 14.99 -5.97 8.59
C ARG A 104 13.87 -6.59 7.75
N VAL A 105 12.71 -5.96 7.79
CA VAL A 105 11.53 -6.48 7.10
C VAL A 105 10.62 -5.33 6.66
N TYR A 106 9.99 -5.48 5.51
CA TYR A 106 8.87 -4.62 5.10
C TYR A 106 7.91 -5.39 4.20
N GLY A 107 6.73 -4.86 4.06
CA GLY A 107 5.73 -5.46 3.19
C GLY A 107 4.32 -4.95 3.44
N VAL A 108 3.39 -5.70 2.90
CA VAL A 108 1.96 -5.37 2.99
C VAL A 108 1.13 -6.60 3.33
N VAL A 109 -0.02 -6.37 3.93
CA VAL A 109 -1.08 -7.37 4.03
C VAL A 109 -2.14 -7.03 2.99
N VAL A 110 -2.45 -7.96 2.10
CA VAL A 110 -3.44 -7.80 1.05
C VAL A 110 -4.69 -8.63 1.32
N MET A 111 -5.81 -8.16 0.77
CA MET A 111 -7.11 -8.82 0.87
C MET A 111 -7.25 -9.88 -0.24
N ALA A 112 -6.52 -10.97 -0.10
CA ALA A 112 -6.56 -12.12 -1.01
C ALA A 112 -6.02 -13.37 -0.32
N GLY A 113 -6.45 -14.53 -0.78
CA GLY A 113 -5.94 -15.82 -0.32
C GLY A 113 -4.50 -16.08 -0.76
N LYS A 114 -3.79 -16.90 -0.01
CA LYS A 114 -2.36 -17.18 -0.21
C LYS A 114 -2.05 -17.72 -1.62
N GLU A 115 -2.89 -18.58 -2.16
CA GLU A 115 -2.68 -19.18 -3.47
C GLU A 115 -2.69 -18.15 -4.59
N ALA A 116 -3.67 -17.23 -4.57
CA ALA A 116 -3.78 -16.16 -5.56
C ALA A 116 -2.59 -15.20 -5.49
N VAL A 117 -2.15 -14.85 -4.27
CA VAL A 117 -0.99 -13.97 -4.07
C VAL A 117 0.30 -14.65 -4.51
N SER A 118 0.49 -15.92 -4.16
CA SER A 118 1.66 -16.71 -4.55
C SER A 118 1.78 -16.85 -6.07
N GLU A 119 0.65 -17.07 -6.75
CA GLU A 119 0.60 -17.12 -8.21
C GLU A 119 1.05 -15.80 -8.83
N ARG A 120 0.52 -14.68 -8.34
CA ARG A 120 0.86 -13.36 -8.83
C ARG A 120 2.35 -13.04 -8.62
N ILE A 121 2.94 -13.39 -7.47
CA ILE A 121 4.38 -13.22 -7.24
C ILE A 121 5.20 -14.06 -8.21
N ARG A 122 4.77 -15.29 -8.47
CA ARG A 122 5.43 -16.19 -9.43
C ARG A 122 5.42 -15.61 -10.85
N GLU A 123 4.31 -15.01 -11.27
CA GLU A 123 4.17 -14.33 -12.56
C GLU A 123 5.12 -13.13 -12.69
N THR A 124 5.34 -12.38 -11.59
CA THR A 124 6.27 -11.24 -11.59
C THR A 124 7.74 -11.64 -11.47
N GLY A 125 8.02 -12.87 -11.05
CA GLY A 125 9.38 -13.35 -10.79
C GLY A 125 10.05 -12.70 -9.58
N GLY A 126 9.29 -12.03 -8.71
CA GLY A 126 9.80 -11.31 -7.54
C GLY A 126 10.24 -12.23 -6.40
N PRO A 127 11.16 -11.77 -5.53
CA PRO A 127 11.73 -12.54 -4.43
C PRO A 127 10.89 -12.49 -3.15
N ALA A 128 9.79 -11.73 -3.11
CA ALA A 128 8.95 -11.60 -1.93
C ALA A 128 8.36 -12.95 -1.51
N THR A 129 8.30 -13.18 -0.21
CA THR A 129 7.67 -14.37 0.38
C THR A 129 6.24 -14.07 0.80
N VAL A 130 5.43 -15.11 0.97
CA VAL A 130 4.03 -14.97 1.38
C VAL A 130 3.76 -15.75 2.66
N ARG A 131 2.93 -15.15 3.52
CA ARG A 131 2.44 -15.78 4.74
C ARG A 131 0.94 -15.54 4.87
N GLU A 132 0.19 -16.60 5.10
CA GLU A 132 -1.23 -16.47 5.41
C GLU A 132 -1.43 -15.76 6.75
N VAL A 133 -2.25 -14.72 6.76
CA VAL A 133 -2.63 -13.95 7.96
C VAL A 133 -4.01 -14.39 8.44
N MET A 134 -4.95 -14.49 7.50
CA MET A 134 -6.29 -15.04 7.74
C MET A 134 -6.63 -15.98 6.58
N PRO A 135 -6.95 -17.24 6.85
CA PRO A 135 -7.23 -18.23 5.81
C PRO A 135 -8.20 -17.70 4.76
N LEU A 136 -7.86 -17.84 3.49
CA LEU A 136 -8.62 -17.45 2.30
C LEU A 136 -8.93 -15.95 2.15
N VAL A 137 -8.58 -15.11 3.13
CA VAL A 137 -9.00 -13.71 3.20
C VAL A 137 -7.84 -12.73 3.12
N MET A 138 -6.78 -12.97 3.89
CA MET A 138 -5.65 -12.04 3.98
C MET A 138 -4.30 -12.76 3.95
N THR A 139 -3.39 -12.18 3.19
CA THR A 139 -2.02 -12.69 3.02
C THR A 139 -1.01 -11.57 3.15
N ALA A 140 0.06 -11.81 3.91
CA ALA A 140 1.21 -10.92 3.97
C ALA A 140 2.17 -11.21 2.81
N VAL A 141 2.61 -10.17 2.14
CA VAL A 141 3.70 -10.17 1.15
C VAL A 141 4.90 -9.55 1.82
N ILE A 142 5.98 -10.28 1.94
CA ILE A 142 7.08 -9.98 2.85
C ILE A 142 8.39 -9.88 2.09
N CYS A 143 9.09 -8.76 2.29
CA CYS A 143 10.48 -8.57 1.93
C CYS A 143 11.32 -8.58 3.21
N ASP A 144 12.12 -9.61 3.40
CA ASP A 144 13.06 -9.77 4.51
C ASP A 144 14.49 -9.95 3.99
N LYS A 145 15.46 -9.44 4.74
CA LYS A 145 16.91 -9.55 4.45
C LYS A 145 17.69 -9.81 5.73
#